data_496ad3e020b5219d547be4292c363719
#
_entry.id   496ad3e020b5219d547be4292c363719
#
_cell.length_a   1.000
_cell.length_b   1.000
_cell.length_c   1.000
_cell.angle_alpha   90.00
_cell.angle_beta   90.00
_cell.angle_gamma   90.00
#
_symmetry.space_group_name_H-M   'P 1'
#
loop_
_entity.id
_entity.type
_entity.pdbx_description
1 polymer ?
#
loop_
_entity_poly.entity_id
_entity_poly.type
_entity_poly.pdbx_seq_one_letter_code
_entity_poly.pdbx_strand_id
1 'polypeptide(L)'
;MCEFFVKADPIQYEQRSRTVRIHGVLTSIRLENMMWDTLAEMADAEGRTTNALISMFHDEILAHRGEVPNFASFLRVTCMRHLRRRLSNESATVAQPPKLVAVRPLAPPSVARSRAT
;
A
#
# COMPACT_ATOMS: atom_id res chain seq x y z
N MET A 1 -6.63 25.32 9.46
CA MET A 1 -6.00 24.30 8.63
C MET A 1 -4.53 24.07 8.96
N CYS A 2 -3.76 25.12 9.07
CA CYS A 2 -2.33 24.94 9.36
C CYS A 2 -2.09 24.22 10.67
N GLU A 3 -2.94 24.45 11.66
CA GLU A 3 -2.76 23.80 12.96
C GLU A 3 -2.91 22.30 12.87
N PHE A 4 -3.79 21.83 11.99
CA PHE A 4 -3.99 20.40 11.84
C PHE A 4 -2.68 19.72 11.43
N PHE A 5 -1.95 20.33 10.50
CA PHE A 5 -0.71 19.74 10.02
C PHE A 5 0.46 20.01 10.95
N VAL A 6 0.55 21.24 11.45
CA VAL A 6 1.70 21.65 12.26
C VAL A 6 1.72 20.96 13.60
N LYS A 7 0.55 20.66 14.15
CA LYS A 7 0.46 20.04 15.47
C LYS A 7 0.39 18.53 15.42
N ALA A 8 0.72 17.92 14.28
CA ALA A 8 0.84 16.47 14.22
C ALA A 8 1.87 16.02 15.25
N ASP A 9 1.61 14.84 15.83
CA ASP A 9 2.52 14.28 16.81
C ASP A 9 3.88 14.09 16.14
N PRO A 10 4.95 14.64 16.71
CA PRO A 10 6.28 14.52 16.11
C PRO A 10 6.70 13.09 15.81
N ILE A 11 6.21 12.13 16.59
CA ILE A 11 6.57 10.74 16.38
C ILE A 11 6.16 10.26 14.99
N GLN A 12 5.13 10.87 14.40
CA GLN A 12 4.65 10.46 13.08
C GLN A 12 5.67 10.73 11.99
N TYR A 13 6.41 11.82 12.09
CA TYR A 13 7.38 12.17 11.05
C TYR A 13 8.83 11.94 11.47
N GLU A 14 9.06 11.37 12.63
CA GLU A 14 10.39 10.93 12.99
C GLU A 14 10.73 9.69 12.16
N GLN A 15 11.99 9.60 11.77
CA GLN A 15 12.45 8.48 10.99
C GLN A 15 12.94 7.36 11.89
N ARG A 16 12.73 6.14 11.44
CA ARG A 16 13.21 4.96 12.13
C ARG A 16 13.79 4.00 11.10
N SER A 17 14.96 3.43 11.42
CA SER A 17 15.56 2.42 10.58
C SER A 17 15.10 1.05 11.03
N ARG A 18 14.76 0.20 10.08
CA ARG A 18 14.42 -1.19 10.35
C ARG A 18 15.18 -2.08 9.41
N THR A 19 15.55 -3.24 9.91
CA THR A 19 16.25 -4.23 9.09
C THR A 19 15.23 -5.14 8.44
N VAL A 20 15.32 -5.25 7.14
CA VAL A 20 14.42 -6.06 6.34
C VAL A 20 15.27 -7.10 5.61
N ARG A 21 14.78 -8.32 5.57
CA ARG A 21 15.48 -9.39 4.85
C ARG A 21 14.93 -9.49 3.42
N ILE A 22 15.81 -9.24 2.46
CA ILE A 22 15.47 -9.32 1.04
C ILE A 22 16.40 -10.33 0.40
N HIS A 23 15.84 -11.45 -0.05
CA HIS A 23 16.63 -12.54 -0.64
C HIS A 23 17.76 -13.00 0.29
N GLY A 24 17.45 -13.11 1.57
CA GLY A 24 18.43 -13.55 2.54
C GLY A 24 19.44 -12.51 2.96
N VAL A 25 19.39 -11.31 2.36
CA VAL A 25 20.32 -10.23 2.69
C VAL A 25 19.62 -9.24 3.61
N LEU A 26 20.25 -8.92 4.73
CA LEU A 26 19.70 -7.95 5.67
C LEU A 26 19.98 -6.54 5.14
N THR A 27 18.91 -5.80 4.94
CA THR A 27 18.96 -4.45 4.39
C THR A 27 18.36 -3.48 5.39
N SER A 28 19.06 -2.41 5.68
CA SER A 28 18.54 -1.38 6.58
C SER A 28 17.80 -0.33 5.76
N ILE A 29 16.55 -0.07 6.15
CA ILE A 29 15.71 0.91 5.46
C ILE A 29 15.25 1.93 6.48
N ARG A 30 15.38 3.21 6.14
CA ARG A 30 15.00 4.29 7.03
C ARG A 30 13.80 5.05 6.46
N LEU A 31 12.70 5.02 7.20
CA LEU A 31 11.46 5.67 6.80
C LEU A 31 10.83 6.34 8.02
N GLU A 32 10.00 7.31 7.74
CA GLU A 32 9.21 7.95 8.78
C GLU A 32 8.28 6.93 9.40
N ASN A 33 7.99 7.10 10.69
CA ASN A 33 7.12 6.16 11.40
C ASN A 33 5.77 6.01 10.71
N MET A 34 5.21 7.09 10.22
CA MET A 34 3.92 7.05 9.53
C MET A 34 3.98 6.18 8.28
N MET A 35 5.12 6.17 7.59
CA MET A 35 5.29 5.30 6.43
C MET A 35 5.38 3.84 6.83
N TRP A 36 6.07 3.55 7.93
CA TRP A 36 6.11 2.18 8.44
C TRP A 36 4.72 1.70 8.81
N ASP A 37 3.91 2.56 9.44
CA ASP A 37 2.54 2.21 9.80
C ASP A 37 1.71 1.91 8.55
N THR A 38 1.88 2.72 7.52
CA THR A 38 1.14 2.51 6.27
C THR A 38 1.54 1.20 5.60
N LEU A 39 2.84 0.89 5.60
CA LEU A 39 3.29 -0.38 5.03
C LEU A 39 2.74 -1.56 5.80
N ALA A 40 2.68 -1.45 7.14
CA ALA A 40 2.10 -2.51 7.97
C ALA A 40 0.63 -2.70 7.64
N GLU A 41 -0.09 -1.61 7.43
CA GLU A 41 -1.49 -1.66 7.07
C GLU A 41 -1.70 -2.34 5.72
N MET A 42 -0.85 -2.00 4.74
CA MET A 42 -0.91 -2.63 3.43
C MET A 42 -0.62 -4.13 3.50
N ALA A 43 0.38 -4.49 4.30
CA ALA A 43 0.75 -5.89 4.45
C ALA A 43 -0.38 -6.67 5.12
N ASP A 44 -0.97 -6.09 6.15
CA ASP A 44 -2.06 -6.72 6.87
C ASP A 44 -3.26 -6.97 5.95
N ALA A 45 -3.55 -6.01 5.10
CA ALA A 45 -4.67 -6.14 4.15
C ALA A 45 -4.46 -7.30 3.18
N GLU A 46 -3.20 -7.67 2.92
CA GLU A 46 -2.88 -8.77 2.02
C GLU A 46 -2.52 -10.05 2.74
N GLY A 47 -2.64 -10.07 4.06
CA GLY A 47 -2.29 -11.26 4.83
C GLY A 47 -0.79 -11.56 4.83
N ARG A 48 0.05 -10.53 4.69
CA ARG A 48 1.50 -10.68 4.65
C ARG A 48 2.14 -9.97 5.82
N THR A 49 3.39 -10.30 6.09
CA THR A 49 4.19 -9.51 7.00
C THR A 49 4.72 -8.29 6.26
N THR A 50 5.09 -7.26 7.01
CA THR A 50 5.69 -6.07 6.40
C THR A 50 6.97 -6.44 5.64
N ASN A 51 7.78 -7.33 6.20
CA ASN A 51 9.01 -7.76 5.53
C ASN A 51 8.70 -8.43 4.19
N ALA A 52 7.69 -9.30 4.17
CA ALA A 52 7.31 -10.00 2.95
C ALA A 52 6.80 -9.03 1.90
N LEU A 53 6.02 -8.03 2.31
CA LEU A 53 5.51 -7.02 1.40
C LEU A 53 6.66 -6.22 0.78
N ILE A 54 7.59 -5.79 1.59
CA ILE A 54 8.73 -5.00 1.10
C ILE A 54 9.59 -5.82 0.15
N SER A 55 9.80 -7.09 0.49
CA SER A 55 10.57 -7.98 -0.38
C SER A 55 9.88 -8.17 -1.73
N MET A 56 8.56 -8.28 -1.72
CA MET A 56 7.78 -8.40 -2.94
C MET A 56 7.93 -7.15 -3.81
N PHE A 57 7.83 -5.97 -3.20
CA PHE A 57 8.00 -4.72 -3.95
C PHE A 57 9.40 -4.62 -4.55
N HIS A 58 10.40 -5.04 -3.80
CA HIS A 58 11.78 -5.03 -4.30
C HIS A 58 11.90 -5.91 -5.54
N ASP A 59 11.32 -7.10 -5.49
CA ASP A 59 11.36 -8.02 -6.63
C ASP A 59 10.65 -7.43 -7.84
N GLU A 60 9.50 -6.83 -7.61
CA GLU A 60 8.70 -6.29 -8.71
C GLU A 60 9.37 -5.12 -9.39
N ILE A 61 9.97 -4.22 -8.62
CA ILE A 61 10.62 -3.07 -9.24
C ILE A 61 11.92 -3.51 -9.93
N LEU A 62 12.60 -4.48 -9.36
CA LEU A 62 13.80 -5.02 -10.00
C LEU A 62 13.47 -5.66 -11.33
N ALA A 63 12.38 -6.44 -11.38
CA ALA A 63 11.95 -7.07 -12.62
C ALA A 63 11.49 -6.05 -13.65
N HIS A 64 10.86 -4.98 -13.20
CA HIS A 64 10.31 -3.98 -14.12
C HIS A 64 11.39 -3.04 -14.66
N ARG A 65 12.33 -2.63 -13.81
CA ARG A 65 13.32 -1.62 -14.18
C ARG A 65 14.73 -2.16 -14.34
N GLY A 66 15.00 -3.37 -13.85
CA GLY A 66 16.33 -3.94 -13.90
C GLY A 66 17.25 -3.46 -12.79
N GLU A 67 16.81 -2.52 -11.98
CA GLU A 67 17.58 -2.01 -10.86
C GLU A 67 16.64 -1.41 -9.84
N VAL A 68 17.13 -1.21 -8.63
CA VAL A 68 16.32 -0.67 -7.54
C VAL A 68 17.00 0.57 -6.98
N PRO A 69 16.91 1.71 -7.69
CA PRO A 69 17.50 2.94 -7.15
C PRO A 69 16.58 3.56 -6.13
N ASN A 70 17.15 4.09 -5.06
CA ASN A 70 16.40 4.84 -4.06
C ASN A 70 15.12 4.15 -3.60
N PHE A 71 15.28 2.96 -3.05
CA PHE A 71 14.14 2.13 -2.65
C PHE A 71 13.27 2.81 -1.59
N ALA A 72 13.88 3.61 -0.70
CA ALA A 72 13.13 4.33 0.32
C ALA A 72 12.13 5.29 -0.31
N SER A 73 12.54 6.02 -1.35
CA SER A 73 11.62 6.90 -2.07
C SER A 73 10.50 6.12 -2.73
N PHE A 74 10.85 4.98 -3.32
CA PHE A 74 9.85 4.11 -3.93
C PHE A 74 8.79 3.71 -2.90
N LEU A 75 9.24 3.32 -1.72
CA LEU A 75 8.30 2.91 -0.67
C LEU A 75 7.42 4.06 -0.21
N ARG A 76 7.99 5.27 -0.08
CA ARG A 76 7.18 6.43 0.30
C ARG A 76 6.10 6.73 -0.73
N VAL A 77 6.47 6.70 -2.00
CA VAL A 77 5.50 6.97 -3.06
C VAL A 77 4.44 5.87 -3.10
N THR A 78 4.86 4.63 -2.88
CA THR A 78 3.91 3.51 -2.85
C THR A 78 2.89 3.69 -1.73
N CYS A 79 3.33 4.13 -0.55
CA CYS A 79 2.41 4.42 0.55
C CYS A 79 1.43 5.51 0.17
N MET A 80 1.91 6.58 -0.45
CA MET A 80 1.04 7.67 -0.88
C MET A 80 0.01 7.19 -1.90
N ARG A 81 0.45 6.39 -2.87
CA ARG A 81 -0.46 5.88 -3.89
C ARG A 81 -1.51 4.96 -3.28
N HIS A 82 -1.12 4.17 -2.29
CA HIS A 82 -2.06 3.31 -1.59
C HIS A 82 -3.15 4.13 -0.92
N LEU A 83 -2.75 5.17 -0.20
CA LEU A 83 -3.70 6.02 0.51
C LEU A 83 -4.61 6.77 -0.45
N ARG A 84 -4.06 7.27 -1.56
CA ARG A 84 -4.86 7.97 -2.56
C ARG A 84 -5.86 7.03 -3.20
N ARG A 85 -5.47 5.80 -3.44
CA ARG A 85 -6.37 4.82 -4.03
C ARG A 85 -7.52 4.47 -3.08
N ARG A 86 -7.20 4.32 -1.79
CA ARG A 86 -8.24 4.07 -0.79
C ARG A 86 -9.22 5.22 -0.73
N LEU A 87 -8.71 6.44 -0.75
CA LEU A 87 -9.54 7.62 -0.72
C LEU A 87 -10.47 7.69 -1.93
N SER A 88 -9.95 7.39 -3.11
CA SER A 88 -10.75 7.35 -4.34
C SER A 88 -11.83 6.29 -4.26
N ASN A 89 -11.48 5.11 -3.75
CA ASN A 89 -12.46 4.03 -3.64
C ASN A 89 -13.57 4.40 -2.67
N GLU A 90 -13.23 5.02 -1.55
CA GLU A 90 -14.21 5.46 -0.58
C GLU A 90 -15.12 6.53 -1.16
N SER A 91 -14.55 7.48 -1.89
CA SER A 91 -15.34 8.50 -2.55
C SER A 91 -16.29 7.91 -3.58
N ALA A 92 -15.79 6.97 -4.36
CA ALA A 92 -16.62 6.32 -5.38
C ALA A 92 -17.76 5.55 -4.74
N THR A 93 -17.49 4.85 -3.62
CA THR A 93 -18.51 4.11 -2.92
C THR A 93 -19.58 5.05 -2.38
N VAL A 94 -19.18 6.16 -1.80
CA VAL A 94 -20.10 7.13 -1.25
C VAL A 94 -20.91 7.79 -2.36
N ALA A 95 -20.28 8.09 -3.49
CA ALA A 95 -20.94 8.77 -4.58
C ALA A 95 -21.94 7.90 -5.32
N GLN A 96 -21.77 6.60 -5.30
CA GLN A 96 -22.64 5.70 -6.03
C GLN A 96 -23.90 5.40 -5.24
N PRO A 97 -25.05 5.56 -5.86
CA PRO A 97 -26.28 5.26 -5.14
C PRO A 97 -26.45 3.77 -4.92
N PRO A 98 -27.23 3.40 -3.91
CA PRO A 98 -27.45 1.99 -3.59
C PRO A 98 -28.00 1.16 -4.73
N LYS A 99 -28.72 1.78 -5.64
CA LYS A 99 -29.33 1.05 -6.73
C LYS A 99 -28.30 0.32 -7.58
N LEU A 100 -27.07 0.81 -7.63
CA LEU A 100 -26.04 0.14 -8.39
C LEU A 100 -25.71 -1.21 -7.80
N VAL A 101 -25.82 -1.32 -6.51
CA VAL A 101 -25.56 -2.57 -5.84
C VAL A 101 -26.61 -3.61 -6.26
N ALA A 102 -27.85 -3.17 -6.37
CA ALA A 102 -28.90 -4.08 -6.73
C ALA A 102 -28.74 -4.62 -8.14
N VAL A 103 -28.15 -3.85 -8.97
CA VAL A 103 -28.00 -4.25 -10.37
C VAL A 103 -27.01 -5.40 -10.52
N ARG A 104 -26.11 -5.48 -9.73
CA ARG A 104 -25.12 -6.35 -9.99
C ARG A 104 -25.25 -7.64 -9.65
N PRO A 105 -25.50 -8.37 -10.12
CA PRO A 105 -25.47 -9.74 -9.81
C PRO A 105 -24.57 -10.50 -10.66
N LEU A 106 -24.43 -10.06 -11.02
CA LEU A 106 -23.94 -10.80 -11.52
C LEU A 106 -23.24 -11.53 -11.72
N ALA A 107 -22.90 -11.52 -11.92
CA ALA A 107 -22.39 -12.16 -12.31
C ALA A 107 -21.76 -12.78 -12.32
N PRO A 108 -21.74 -12.80 -12.48
CA PRO A 108 -21.13 -13.45 -12.74
C PRO A 108 -20.53 -13.97 -12.71
N PRO A 109 -20.47 -14.00 -12.77
CA PRO A 109 -19.88 -14.48 -12.92
C PRO A 109 -19.24 -14.93 -13.00
N SER A 110 -19.19 -14.90 -13.09
CA SER A 110 -18.83 -15.31 -13.29
C SER A 110 -18.11 -15.63 -13.38
N VAL A 111 -18.16 -15.52 -13.52
CA VAL A 111 -17.87 -15.83 -13.71
C VAL A 111 -17.07 -16.14 -13.70
N ALA A 112 -17.01 -16.18 -13.91
CA ALA A 112 -16.79 -16.42 -13.96
C ALA A 112 -15.88 -16.78 -13.92
N ARG A 113 -15.90 -16.82 -14.06
CA ARG A 113 -15.82 -16.98 -13.98
C ARG A 113 -15.03 -17.60 -14.08
N SER A 114 -15.26 -17.64 -14.28
CA SER A 114 -15.33 -18.00 -14.42
C SER A 114 -14.71 -18.46 -14.53
N ARG A 115 -14.74 -18.47 -14.85
CA ARG A 115 -14.99 -18.63 -15.00
C ARG A 115 -14.40 -19.08 -15.23
N ALA A 116 -14.63 -19.07 -15.56
CA ALA A 116 -14.83 -19.17 -15.86
C ALA A 116 -14.41 -19.25 -15.97
N THR A 117 -14.56 -19.00 -16.23
CA THR A 117 -14.83 -18.84 -16.40
C THR A 117 -14.64 -18.82 -16.23
#